data_ade7de1729efa407db615d6beab594c2
#
_entry.id   ade7de1729efa407db615d6beab594c2
#
_cell.length_a   1.000
_cell.length_b   1.000
_cell.length_c   1.000
_cell.angle_alpha   90.00
_cell.angle_beta   90.00
_cell.angle_gamma   90.00
#
_symmetry.space_group_name_H-M   'P 1'
#
loop_
_entity.id
_entity.type
_entity.pdbx_description
1 polymer ?
#
loop_
_entity_poly.entity_id
_entity_poly.type
_entity_poly.pdbx_seq_one_letter_code
_entity_poly.pdbx_strand_id
1 'polypeptide(L)'
;RELLLNAMDACNVRQALEWSWGTEFLEMEQASQMRDVRAIYEPRIDITYSSDTRLFTIEDNGVGINEYDLEHFIAQIGASYYTSTDFFNQQLKYEPYSHYGIGLCSCFTVSKAVLIESKKDKVINTAWNISNPQDTAPVMAKWFGESGQIEYVISQKKTPGTRISIPVKPSYAPYIDLDFIVETIKHYMLTLPIPVNIRCDTREVCLSQPKAKWNYPMNELVGMNIIRVDNSLLEGYVAIYHPKHKGYFHKSTLYQQGVLVSDATDILGLAPSWIDNFSYQLNIKKRFLNISISRDGAAFDEKLIELRQYIGQIIIDAFGQSPLTLGQYLSDGRKRLVCEYEAENELVSRAVQVLVYIKEREVE
;
A
#
# COMPACT_ATOMS: atom_id res chain seq x y z
N ARG A 1 5.15 -2.60 -7.81
CA ARG A 1 4.35 -2.49 -6.59
C ARG A 1 4.35 -3.81 -5.82
N GLU A 2 3.83 -4.90 -6.39
CA GLU A 2 3.62 -6.18 -5.70
C GLU A 2 4.90 -6.76 -5.07
N LEU A 3 6.01 -6.73 -5.80
CA LEU A 3 7.30 -7.22 -5.27
C LEU A 3 7.79 -6.38 -4.09
N LEU A 4 7.59 -5.06 -4.14
CA LEU A 4 7.97 -4.18 -3.05
C LEU A 4 7.13 -4.46 -1.80
N LEU A 5 5.82 -4.68 -1.96
CA LEU A 5 4.95 -5.04 -0.84
C LEU A 5 5.34 -6.38 -0.21
N ASN A 6 5.66 -7.38 -1.03
CA ASN A 6 6.15 -8.67 -0.52
C ASN A 6 7.47 -8.53 0.26
N ALA A 7 8.40 -7.72 -0.25
CA ALA A 7 9.66 -7.44 0.42
C ALA A 7 9.45 -6.69 1.75
N MET A 8 8.54 -5.70 1.77
CA MET A 8 8.17 -4.98 3.00
C MET A 8 7.52 -5.91 4.02
N ASP A 9 6.58 -6.78 3.59
CA ASP A 9 5.96 -7.77 4.47
C ASP A 9 7.00 -8.71 5.07
N ALA A 10 7.93 -9.23 4.27
CA ALA A 10 8.98 -10.12 4.73
C ALA A 10 9.87 -9.45 5.80
N CYS A 11 10.22 -8.19 5.60
CA CYS A 11 11.02 -7.41 6.55
C CYS A 11 10.24 -7.11 7.84
N ASN A 12 8.97 -6.69 7.72
CA ASN A 12 8.13 -6.36 8.87
C ASN A 12 7.80 -7.59 9.71
N VAL A 13 7.54 -8.73 9.06
CA VAL A 13 7.32 -10.01 9.76
C VAL A 13 8.57 -10.42 10.54
N ARG A 14 9.76 -10.30 9.93
CA ARG A 14 11.01 -10.56 10.64
C ARG A 14 11.18 -9.65 11.86
N GLN A 15 10.92 -8.36 11.70
CA GLN A 15 10.99 -7.39 12.79
C GLN A 15 10.00 -7.73 13.91
N ALA A 16 8.74 -8.08 13.57
CA ALA A 16 7.72 -8.47 14.52
C ALA A 16 8.09 -9.74 15.29
N LEU A 17 8.68 -10.73 14.62
CA LEU A 17 9.20 -11.95 15.23
C LEU A 17 10.36 -11.65 16.20
N GLU A 18 11.31 -10.83 15.82
CA GLU A 18 12.41 -10.44 16.72
C GLU A 18 11.94 -9.65 17.95
N TRP A 19 10.87 -8.86 17.82
CA TRP A 19 10.27 -8.13 18.93
C TRP A 19 9.47 -9.02 19.88
N SER A 20 8.68 -9.96 19.36
CA SER A 20 7.93 -10.92 20.20
C SER A 20 8.87 -11.75 21.05
N TRP A 21 9.98 -12.18 20.47
CA TRP A 21 11.04 -12.89 21.18
C TRP A 21 11.72 -12.04 22.26
N GLY A 22 11.96 -10.77 21.98
CA GLY A 22 12.54 -9.85 22.94
C GLY A 22 11.64 -9.64 24.16
N THR A 23 10.32 -9.72 24.01
CA THR A 23 9.36 -9.56 25.13
C THR A 23 9.18 -10.84 25.94
N GLU A 24 9.15 -12.01 25.33
CA GLU A 24 9.10 -13.30 26.05
C GLU A 24 10.39 -13.58 26.83
N PHE A 25 11.55 -13.20 26.27
CA PHE A 25 12.83 -13.33 26.96
C PHE A 25 13.04 -12.30 28.09
N LEU A 26 12.30 -11.19 28.11
CA LEU A 26 12.41 -10.19 29.19
C LEU A 26 11.84 -10.68 30.52
N GLU A 27 10.98 -11.69 30.50
CA GLU A 27 10.49 -12.35 31.71
C GLU A 27 11.51 -13.34 32.29
N MET A 28 12.56 -13.68 31.55
CA MET A 28 13.67 -14.52 32.02
C MET A 28 14.90 -13.66 32.29
N GLU A 29 15.41 -13.66 33.53
CA GLU A 29 16.59 -12.89 33.99
C GLU A 29 17.86 -13.05 33.14
N GLN A 30 17.92 -14.05 32.25
CA GLN A 30 19.04 -14.31 31.33
C GLN A 30 18.95 -13.51 30.02
N ALA A 31 17.86 -12.84 29.72
CA ALA A 31 17.65 -12.10 28.48
C ALA A 31 18.47 -10.81 28.38
N SER A 32 18.82 -10.21 29.51
CA SER A 32 19.65 -9.00 29.53
C SER A 32 21.08 -9.23 28.98
N GLN A 33 21.63 -10.43 29.18
CA GLN A 33 22.97 -10.77 28.70
C GLN A 33 23.01 -11.13 27.20
N MET A 34 21.89 -11.55 26.60
CA MET A 34 21.82 -11.88 25.17
C MET A 34 21.53 -10.67 24.27
N ARG A 35 20.98 -9.58 24.82
CA ARG A 35 20.73 -8.35 24.04
C ARG A 35 22.00 -7.64 23.55
N ASP A 36 23.09 -7.73 24.30
CA ASP A 36 24.35 -7.07 23.94
C ASP A 36 25.11 -7.76 22.79
N VAL A 37 24.68 -8.95 22.37
CA VAL A 37 25.39 -9.76 21.36
C VAL A 37 24.66 -9.83 20.02
N ARG A 38 23.38 -9.48 19.92
CA ARG A 38 22.66 -9.48 18.64
C ARG A 38 22.78 -8.12 17.96
N ALA A 39 23.35 -8.14 16.75
CA ALA A 39 23.20 -7.00 15.84
C ALA A 39 21.70 -6.69 15.69
N ILE A 40 21.31 -5.46 15.99
CA ILE A 40 19.93 -4.99 15.80
C ILE A 40 19.56 -5.23 14.34
N TYR A 41 18.45 -5.94 14.10
CA TYR A 41 17.96 -6.13 12.75
C TYR A 41 17.55 -4.79 12.16
N GLU A 42 18.18 -4.42 11.07
CA GLU A 42 17.84 -3.25 10.28
C GLU A 42 17.21 -3.72 8.97
N PRO A 43 15.89 -3.52 8.78
CA PRO A 43 15.21 -3.90 7.56
C PRO A 43 15.75 -3.12 6.36
N ARG A 44 16.02 -3.82 5.25
CA ARG A 44 16.56 -3.25 4.03
C ARG A 44 15.97 -3.91 2.80
N ILE A 45 15.69 -3.08 1.80
CA ILE A 45 15.25 -3.52 0.48
C ILE A 45 16.15 -2.86 -0.55
N ASP A 46 16.72 -3.67 -1.45
CA ASP A 46 17.56 -3.22 -2.54
C ASP A 46 16.87 -3.53 -3.88
N ILE A 47 16.73 -2.52 -4.73
CA ILE A 47 16.21 -2.65 -6.09
C ILE A 47 17.35 -2.33 -7.06
N THR A 48 17.62 -3.21 -8.00
CA THR A 48 18.62 -2.98 -9.03
C THR A 48 18.07 -3.24 -10.42
N TYR A 49 18.46 -2.41 -11.39
CA TYR A 49 18.22 -2.64 -12.80
C TYR A 49 19.52 -2.42 -13.59
N SER A 50 19.83 -3.35 -14.48
CA SER A 50 20.92 -3.23 -15.42
C SER A 50 20.36 -3.23 -16.83
N SER A 51 20.57 -2.15 -17.56
CA SER A 51 20.11 -2.00 -18.95
C SER A 51 20.84 -2.96 -19.90
N ASP A 52 22.12 -3.24 -19.65
CA ASP A 52 22.94 -4.13 -20.47
C ASP A 52 22.41 -5.57 -20.44
N THR A 53 22.11 -6.07 -19.25
CA THR A 53 21.59 -7.44 -19.06
C THR A 53 20.06 -7.49 -19.08
N ARG A 54 19.39 -6.36 -19.01
CA ARG A 54 17.94 -6.21 -18.85
C ARG A 54 17.43 -6.98 -17.64
N LEU A 55 18.21 -7.00 -16.57
CA LEU A 55 17.88 -7.70 -15.35
C LEU A 55 17.38 -6.72 -14.29
N PHE A 56 16.11 -6.84 -13.93
CA PHE A 56 15.53 -6.17 -12.77
C PHE A 56 15.59 -7.11 -11.57
N THR A 57 16.07 -6.62 -10.44
CA THR A 57 16.18 -7.42 -9.21
C THR A 57 15.64 -6.63 -8.03
N ILE A 58 14.89 -7.29 -7.18
CA ILE A 58 14.53 -6.81 -5.84
C ILE A 58 15.03 -7.81 -4.82
N GLU A 59 15.71 -7.33 -3.79
CA GLU A 59 16.23 -8.12 -2.70
C GLU A 59 15.85 -7.52 -1.36
N ASP A 60 15.34 -8.35 -0.45
CA ASP A 60 15.09 -8.02 0.95
C ASP A 60 15.99 -8.84 1.88
N ASN A 61 16.16 -8.34 3.09
CA ASN A 61 16.78 -9.06 4.19
C ASN A 61 15.75 -9.56 5.21
N GLY A 62 14.51 -9.81 4.79
CA GLY A 62 13.40 -10.26 5.61
C GLY A 62 13.53 -11.71 6.09
N VAL A 63 12.39 -12.33 6.41
CA VAL A 63 12.31 -13.70 6.94
C VAL A 63 12.84 -14.75 5.97
N GLY A 64 12.83 -14.47 4.65
CA GLY A 64 13.09 -15.46 3.61
C GLY A 64 12.01 -16.53 3.49
N ILE A 65 12.19 -17.38 2.48
CA ILE A 65 11.33 -18.55 2.20
C ILE A 65 12.21 -19.79 2.05
N ASN A 66 11.66 -20.95 2.36
CA ASN A 66 12.26 -22.25 2.10
C ASN A 66 11.58 -22.94 0.92
N GLU A 67 11.96 -24.19 0.64
CA GLU A 67 11.37 -24.99 -0.46
C GLU A 67 9.89 -25.23 -0.23
N TYR A 68 9.47 -25.54 0.99
CA TYR A 68 8.06 -25.72 1.35
C TYR A 68 7.24 -24.45 1.07
N ASP A 69 7.71 -23.29 1.52
CA ASP A 69 7.02 -22.01 1.27
C ASP A 69 6.89 -21.72 -0.23
N LEU A 70 7.94 -22.05 -0.99
CA LEU A 70 7.96 -21.84 -2.44
C LEU A 70 6.90 -22.73 -3.12
N GLU A 71 6.81 -23.99 -2.75
CA GLU A 71 5.88 -24.95 -3.37
C GLU A 71 4.41 -24.68 -2.98
N HIS A 72 4.16 -24.31 -1.71
CA HIS A 72 2.81 -24.22 -1.18
C HIS A 72 2.20 -22.83 -1.28
N PHE A 73 3.02 -21.77 -1.32
CA PHE A 73 2.51 -20.40 -1.32
C PHE A 73 2.95 -19.58 -2.54
N ILE A 74 4.19 -19.74 -3.01
CA ILE A 74 4.69 -18.92 -4.12
C ILE A 74 4.28 -19.51 -5.48
N ALA A 75 4.41 -20.83 -5.63
CA ALA A 75 4.11 -21.53 -6.87
C ALA A 75 2.62 -21.80 -7.10
N GLN A 76 1.79 -21.61 -6.09
CA GLN A 76 0.35 -21.81 -6.18
C GLN A 76 -0.36 -20.46 -6.33
N ILE A 77 -0.95 -20.26 -7.50
CA ILE A 77 -1.73 -19.04 -7.79
C ILE A 77 -2.90 -18.94 -6.82
N GLY A 78 -3.02 -17.82 -6.12
CA GLY A 78 -4.07 -17.57 -5.13
C GLY A 78 -3.75 -18.08 -3.73
N ALA A 79 -2.62 -18.76 -3.51
CA ALA A 79 -2.14 -19.11 -2.18
C ALA A 79 -1.24 -18.02 -1.62
N SER A 80 -1.45 -17.64 -0.37
CA SER A 80 -0.61 -16.66 0.32
C SER A 80 -0.21 -17.20 1.70
N TYR A 81 1.09 -17.15 1.99
CA TYR A 81 1.60 -17.45 3.32
C TYR A 81 0.91 -16.61 4.42
N TYR A 82 0.66 -15.35 4.14
CA TYR A 82 0.06 -14.40 5.09
C TYR A 82 -1.43 -14.66 5.40
N THR A 83 -2.09 -15.54 4.66
CA THR A 83 -3.46 -16.00 4.94
C THR A 83 -3.49 -17.45 5.40
N SER A 84 -2.33 -18.09 5.58
CA SER A 84 -2.21 -19.48 6.02
C SER A 84 -2.41 -19.62 7.53
N THR A 85 -2.78 -20.84 7.94
CA THR A 85 -2.83 -21.23 9.35
C THR A 85 -1.47 -21.06 10.03
N ASP A 86 -0.38 -21.34 9.31
CA ASP A 86 0.98 -21.21 9.82
C ASP A 86 1.32 -19.78 10.21
N PHE A 87 0.87 -18.80 9.42
CA PHE A 87 1.03 -17.40 9.76
C PHE A 87 0.15 -16.96 10.93
N PHE A 88 -1.14 -17.35 10.94
CA PHE A 88 -2.06 -17.02 12.01
C PHE A 88 -1.62 -17.58 13.37
N ASN A 89 -1.06 -18.77 13.39
CA ASN A 89 -0.56 -19.41 14.61
C ASN A 89 0.62 -18.64 15.24
N GLN A 90 1.31 -17.77 14.50
CA GLN A 90 2.40 -16.95 15.01
C GLN A 90 1.90 -15.77 15.88
N GLN A 91 0.61 -15.44 15.83
CA GLN A 91 -0.02 -14.37 16.61
C GLN A 91 0.72 -13.03 16.58
N LEU A 92 1.32 -12.71 15.43
CA LEU A 92 2.10 -11.49 15.26
C LEU A 92 1.19 -10.28 15.28
N LYS A 93 1.61 -9.23 15.97
CA LYS A 93 0.96 -7.91 15.93
C LYS A 93 1.35 -7.16 14.65
N TYR A 94 1.20 -7.82 13.51
CA TYR A 94 1.49 -7.26 12.20
C TYR A 94 0.41 -7.66 11.21
N GLU A 95 -0.04 -6.72 10.41
CA GLU A 95 -1.06 -6.91 9.38
C GLU A 95 -0.42 -6.75 8.00
N PRO A 96 -0.18 -7.85 7.25
CA PRO A 96 0.51 -7.82 5.98
C PRO A 96 -0.27 -7.10 4.87
N TYR A 97 0.44 -6.54 3.89
CA TYR A 97 -0.13 -5.98 2.66
C TYR A 97 -0.53 -7.07 1.66
N SER A 98 0.22 -8.18 1.62
CA SER A 98 0.14 -9.22 0.59
C SER A 98 -0.77 -10.37 1.00
N HIS A 99 -1.95 -10.49 0.36
CA HIS A 99 -2.96 -11.49 0.76
C HIS A 99 -3.40 -12.41 -0.37
N TYR A 100 -3.24 -11.99 -1.64
CA TYR A 100 -3.92 -12.66 -2.75
C TYR A 100 -3.11 -13.77 -3.42
N GLY A 101 -1.80 -13.88 -3.14
CA GLY A 101 -0.94 -14.90 -3.72
C GLY A 101 -0.80 -14.84 -5.25
N ILE A 102 -1.07 -13.69 -5.86
CA ILE A 102 -0.98 -13.50 -7.32
C ILE A 102 0.05 -12.45 -7.73
N GLY A 103 0.60 -11.70 -6.77
CA GLY A 103 1.47 -10.55 -7.04
C GLY A 103 2.68 -10.92 -7.90
N LEU A 104 3.31 -12.06 -7.61
CA LEU A 104 4.49 -12.51 -8.37
C LEU A 104 4.12 -12.88 -9.82
N CYS A 105 2.91 -13.38 -10.07
CA CYS A 105 2.47 -13.73 -11.42
C CYS A 105 2.43 -12.52 -12.37
N SER A 106 2.26 -11.30 -11.83
CA SER A 106 2.29 -10.08 -12.62
C SER A 106 3.64 -9.86 -13.35
N CYS A 107 4.73 -10.44 -12.84
CA CYS A 107 6.05 -10.39 -13.45
C CYS A 107 6.09 -11.04 -14.84
N PHE A 108 5.24 -12.04 -15.11
CA PHE A 108 5.19 -12.71 -16.40
C PHE A 108 4.65 -11.85 -17.54
N THR A 109 4.01 -10.72 -17.22
CA THR A 109 3.69 -9.69 -18.23
C THR A 109 4.95 -9.16 -18.90
N VAL A 110 5.99 -8.88 -18.11
CA VAL A 110 7.23 -8.26 -18.56
C VAL A 110 8.39 -9.24 -18.72
N SER A 111 8.24 -10.49 -18.30
CA SER A 111 9.28 -11.53 -18.36
C SER A 111 8.70 -12.86 -18.82
N LYS A 112 9.57 -13.78 -19.26
CA LYS A 112 9.20 -15.18 -19.54
C LYS A 112 9.44 -16.08 -18.34
N ALA A 113 10.35 -15.68 -17.47
CA ALA A 113 10.69 -16.44 -16.26
C ALA A 113 11.09 -15.49 -15.14
N VAL A 114 10.93 -15.95 -13.91
CA VAL A 114 11.36 -15.27 -12.69
C VAL A 114 12.33 -16.19 -11.95
N LEU A 115 13.45 -15.63 -11.48
CA LEU A 115 14.37 -16.34 -10.61
C LEU A 115 14.12 -15.90 -9.17
N ILE A 116 13.95 -16.88 -8.29
CA ILE A 116 13.72 -16.67 -6.86
C ILE A 116 14.86 -17.33 -6.12
N GLU A 117 15.64 -16.55 -5.40
CA GLU A 117 16.70 -17.06 -4.53
C GLU A 117 16.43 -16.60 -3.10
N SER A 118 16.33 -17.53 -2.17
CA SER A 118 15.93 -17.20 -0.82
C SER A 118 16.63 -18.10 0.21
N LYS A 119 16.67 -17.58 1.43
CA LYS A 119 17.12 -18.32 2.60
C LYS A 119 16.33 -17.91 3.81
N LYS A 120 15.70 -18.86 4.49
CA LYS A 120 14.97 -18.62 5.73
C LYS A 120 15.91 -18.43 6.89
N ASP A 121 15.58 -17.56 7.85
CA ASP A 121 16.39 -17.35 9.04
C ASP A 121 16.28 -18.54 10.00
N LYS A 122 17.43 -19.02 10.48
CA LYS A 122 17.48 -20.16 11.42
C LYS A 122 16.79 -19.88 12.75
N VAL A 123 16.97 -18.69 13.26
CA VAL A 123 16.44 -18.30 14.59
C VAL A 123 14.92 -18.28 14.57
N ILE A 124 14.34 -17.77 13.49
CA ILE A 124 12.89 -17.72 13.30
C ILE A 124 12.32 -19.13 13.14
N ASN A 125 13.06 -20.01 12.46
CA ASN A 125 12.62 -21.38 12.22
C ASN A 125 12.64 -22.24 13.47
N THR A 126 13.65 -22.08 14.34
CA THR A 126 13.79 -22.88 15.58
C THR A 126 12.75 -22.56 16.65
N ALA A 127 12.16 -21.37 16.60
CA ALA A 127 11.14 -20.99 17.58
C ALA A 127 9.77 -21.62 17.35
N TRP A 128 9.40 -21.74 16.10
CA TRP A 128 8.04 -22.09 15.70
C TRP A 128 7.91 -23.44 14.99
N ASN A 129 9.03 -23.97 14.49
CA ASN A 129 9.05 -25.24 13.79
C ASN A 129 10.06 -26.20 14.42
N ILE A 130 9.66 -26.80 15.52
CA ILE A 130 10.46 -27.79 16.26
C ILE A 130 10.71 -29.05 15.41
N SER A 131 10.03 -29.22 14.28
CA SER A 131 9.96 -30.50 13.59
C SER A 131 10.95 -30.69 12.46
N ASN A 132 11.59 -29.65 11.90
CA ASN A 132 12.53 -29.88 10.79
C ASN A 132 13.69 -28.86 10.69
N PRO A 133 14.89 -29.17 11.22
CA PRO A 133 16.09 -28.33 11.08
C PRO A 133 16.58 -28.15 9.64
N GLN A 134 16.08 -28.93 8.68
CA GLN A 134 16.49 -28.86 7.27
C GLN A 134 15.86 -27.70 6.51
N ASP A 135 14.83 -27.04 7.08
CA ASP A 135 14.07 -25.97 6.43
C ASP A 135 14.83 -24.65 6.25
N THR A 136 16.10 -24.58 6.64
CA THR A 136 16.94 -23.38 6.49
C THR A 136 17.94 -23.47 5.35
N ALA A 137 17.85 -24.51 4.53
CA ALA A 137 18.67 -24.62 3.33
C ALA A 137 18.27 -23.48 2.36
N PRO A 138 19.24 -22.83 1.71
CA PRO A 138 18.91 -21.83 0.71
C PRO A 138 18.27 -22.51 -0.50
N VAL A 139 17.20 -21.88 -1.01
CA VAL A 139 16.49 -22.32 -2.20
C VAL A 139 16.74 -21.35 -3.35
N MET A 140 16.92 -21.89 -4.56
CA MET A 140 16.89 -21.12 -5.79
C MET A 140 16.02 -21.83 -6.81
N ALA A 141 15.06 -21.12 -7.39
CA ALA A 141 14.14 -21.66 -8.35
C ALA A 141 13.96 -20.71 -9.53
N LYS A 142 13.81 -21.26 -10.71
CA LYS A 142 13.43 -20.57 -11.91
C LYS A 142 12.02 -20.97 -12.30
N TRP A 143 11.10 -20.03 -12.25
CA TRP A 143 9.70 -20.23 -12.56
C TRP A 143 9.37 -19.68 -13.94
N PHE A 144 8.84 -20.52 -14.82
CA PHE A 144 8.48 -20.18 -16.20
C PHE A 144 7.00 -19.85 -16.31
N GLY A 145 6.67 -18.66 -16.81
CA GLY A 145 5.29 -18.17 -16.87
C GLY A 145 4.42 -18.91 -17.87
N GLU A 146 4.99 -19.35 -19.01
CA GLU A 146 4.22 -20.03 -20.07
C GLU A 146 3.83 -21.47 -19.69
N SER A 147 4.75 -22.20 -19.05
CA SER A 147 4.52 -23.61 -18.69
C SER A 147 4.07 -23.81 -17.25
N GLY A 148 4.24 -22.81 -16.38
CA GLY A 148 4.08 -22.96 -14.93
C GLY A 148 5.16 -23.83 -14.28
N GLN A 149 6.15 -24.31 -15.06
CA GLN A 149 7.20 -25.20 -14.58
C GLN A 149 8.17 -24.45 -13.66
N ILE A 150 8.64 -25.14 -12.62
CA ILE A 150 9.67 -24.68 -11.71
C ILE A 150 10.87 -25.59 -11.84
N GLU A 151 12.04 -24.99 -12.07
CA GLU A 151 13.33 -25.66 -12.10
C GLU A 151 14.14 -25.23 -10.88
N TYR A 152 14.52 -26.17 -10.04
CA TYR A 152 15.39 -25.91 -8.90
C TYR A 152 16.84 -25.83 -9.32
N VAL A 153 17.56 -24.88 -8.72
CA VAL A 153 18.99 -24.64 -8.94
C VAL A 153 19.67 -24.59 -7.59
N ILE A 154 20.94 -24.94 -7.56
CA ILE A 154 21.72 -24.88 -6.32
C ILE A 154 21.93 -23.40 -5.92
N SER A 155 21.44 -23.03 -4.76
CA SER A 155 21.67 -21.69 -4.19
C SER A 155 22.89 -21.68 -3.30
N GLN A 156 23.62 -20.57 -3.32
CA GLN A 156 24.72 -20.27 -2.42
C GLN A 156 24.43 -19.11 -1.48
N LYS A 157 23.17 -18.68 -1.39
CA LYS A 157 22.77 -17.55 -0.53
C LYS A 157 23.12 -17.84 0.93
N LYS A 158 23.93 -16.95 1.52
CA LYS A 158 24.41 -17.12 2.89
C LYS A 158 23.57 -16.39 3.93
N THR A 159 23.00 -15.25 3.52
CA THR A 159 22.21 -14.37 4.39
C THR A 159 20.71 -14.61 4.23
N PRO A 160 19.91 -14.52 5.31
CA PRO A 160 18.46 -14.58 5.22
C PRO A 160 17.88 -13.49 4.34
N GLY A 161 16.67 -13.73 3.83
CA GLY A 161 15.93 -12.85 2.94
C GLY A 161 15.74 -13.43 1.55
N THR A 162 15.05 -12.70 0.69
CA THR A 162 14.65 -13.16 -0.65
C THR A 162 15.18 -12.21 -1.72
N ARG A 163 15.69 -12.78 -2.80
CA ARG A 163 16.05 -12.07 -4.04
C ARG A 163 15.18 -12.58 -5.18
N ILE A 164 14.48 -11.68 -5.84
CA ILE A 164 13.69 -11.97 -7.04
C ILE A 164 14.33 -11.24 -8.21
N SER A 165 14.73 -12.00 -9.25
CA SER A 165 15.35 -11.46 -10.45
C SER A 165 14.49 -11.74 -11.67
N ILE A 166 14.26 -10.69 -12.47
CA ILE A 166 13.33 -10.67 -13.59
C ILE A 166 14.09 -10.26 -14.85
N PRO A 167 14.38 -11.20 -15.77
CA PRO A 167 14.90 -10.88 -17.09
C PRO A 167 13.82 -10.18 -17.91
N VAL A 168 13.93 -8.86 -18.07
CA VAL A 168 12.92 -8.03 -18.72
C VAL A 168 12.92 -8.26 -20.24
N LYS A 169 11.73 -8.43 -20.85
CA LYS A 169 11.56 -8.54 -22.29
C LYS A 169 12.09 -7.28 -22.98
N PRO A 170 12.73 -7.40 -24.17
CA PRO A 170 13.30 -6.25 -24.91
C PRO A 170 12.31 -5.11 -25.15
N SER A 171 11.03 -5.43 -25.34
CA SER A 171 9.97 -4.45 -25.59
C SER A 171 9.67 -3.52 -24.39
N TYR A 172 10.00 -3.93 -23.18
CA TYR A 172 9.78 -3.14 -21.97
C TYR A 172 11.05 -2.46 -21.45
N ALA A 173 12.22 -3.00 -21.79
CA ALA A 173 13.51 -2.51 -21.29
C ALA A 173 13.75 -0.99 -21.51
N PRO A 174 13.36 -0.38 -22.65
CA PRO A 174 13.58 1.06 -22.88
C PRO A 174 12.79 1.98 -21.94
N TYR A 175 11.77 1.46 -21.25
CA TYR A 175 10.92 2.25 -20.36
C TYR A 175 11.32 2.14 -18.88
N ILE A 176 12.35 1.34 -18.59
CA ILE A 176 12.80 1.14 -17.21
C ILE A 176 14.10 1.91 -17.00
N ASP A 177 14.00 2.96 -16.21
CA ASP A 177 15.14 3.75 -15.73
C ASP A 177 14.97 4.10 -14.26
N LEU A 178 15.93 4.81 -13.68
CA LEU A 178 15.89 5.19 -12.29
C LEU A 178 14.66 6.06 -11.97
N ASP A 179 14.37 7.02 -12.84
CA ASP A 179 13.30 8.00 -12.59
C ASP A 179 11.93 7.31 -12.67
N PHE A 180 11.73 6.39 -13.63
CA PHE A 180 10.51 5.57 -13.69
C PHE A 180 10.31 4.71 -12.44
N ILE A 181 11.37 4.05 -11.93
CA ILE A 181 11.28 3.23 -10.72
C ILE A 181 10.92 4.11 -9.51
N VAL A 182 11.61 5.23 -9.35
CA VAL A 182 11.39 6.19 -8.25
C VAL A 182 9.97 6.74 -8.28
N GLU A 183 9.51 7.24 -9.43
CA GLU A 183 8.17 7.81 -9.55
C GLU A 183 7.08 6.75 -9.38
N THR A 184 7.32 5.51 -9.84
CA THR A 184 6.41 4.39 -9.60
C THR A 184 6.27 4.11 -8.08
N ILE A 185 7.39 4.07 -7.36
CA ILE A 185 7.33 3.85 -5.90
C ILE A 185 6.60 4.99 -5.22
N LYS A 186 6.92 6.24 -5.52
CA LYS A 186 6.27 7.42 -4.94
C LYS A 186 4.77 7.49 -5.24
N HIS A 187 4.36 7.03 -6.42
CA HIS A 187 2.95 6.99 -6.81
C HIS A 187 2.15 6.00 -5.95
N TYR A 188 2.69 4.80 -5.76
CA TYR A 188 1.99 3.75 -5.02
C TYR A 188 2.18 3.80 -3.50
N MET A 189 3.23 4.46 -3.01
CA MET A 189 3.62 4.43 -1.59
C MET A 189 3.55 5.83 -0.99
N LEU A 190 2.53 6.10 -0.20
CA LEU A 190 2.42 7.31 0.63
C LEU A 190 3.45 7.30 1.76
N THR A 191 3.70 6.11 2.32
CA THR A 191 4.72 5.91 3.35
C THR A 191 5.66 4.80 2.94
N LEU A 192 6.93 4.94 3.26
CA LEU A 192 7.98 3.98 2.99
C LEU A 192 8.84 3.85 4.25
N PRO A 193 8.36 3.07 5.26
CA PRO A 193 9.02 2.97 6.57
C PRO A 193 10.35 2.24 6.50
N ILE A 194 10.52 1.34 5.53
CA ILE A 194 11.76 0.61 5.28
C ILE A 194 12.53 1.34 4.19
N PRO A 195 13.81 1.68 4.39
CA PRO A 195 14.64 2.26 3.35
C PRO A 195 14.76 1.34 2.13
N VAL A 196 14.55 1.90 0.95
CA VAL A 196 14.69 1.21 -0.34
C VAL A 196 15.85 1.83 -1.10
N ASN A 197 16.92 1.08 -1.27
CA ASN A 197 18.06 1.49 -2.09
C ASN A 197 17.78 1.09 -3.55
N ILE A 198 17.86 2.02 -4.46
CA ILE A 198 17.59 1.80 -5.87
C ILE A 198 18.84 2.11 -6.66
N ARG A 199 19.32 1.15 -7.44
CA ARG A 199 20.41 1.32 -8.37
C ARG A 199 19.96 0.98 -9.78
N CYS A 200 20.14 1.90 -10.68
CA CYS A 200 19.91 1.71 -12.10
C CYS A 200 21.20 2.06 -12.85
N ASP A 201 21.85 1.05 -13.39
CA ASP A 201 23.19 1.14 -13.96
C ASP A 201 24.19 1.82 -13.00
N THR A 202 24.64 3.05 -13.34
CA THR A 202 25.58 3.84 -12.53
C THR A 202 24.92 4.83 -11.57
N ARG A 203 23.60 5.01 -11.67
CA ARG A 203 22.83 5.96 -10.85
C ARG A 203 22.24 5.21 -9.64
N GLU A 204 22.28 5.85 -8.48
CA GLU A 204 21.65 5.29 -7.29
C GLU A 204 20.93 6.34 -6.45
N VAL A 205 19.92 5.90 -5.71
CA VAL A 205 19.16 6.72 -4.76
C VAL A 205 18.62 5.84 -3.63
N CYS A 206 18.55 6.39 -2.43
CA CYS A 206 17.85 5.77 -1.30
C CYS A 206 16.55 6.51 -1.04
N LEU A 207 15.43 5.80 -1.07
CA LEU A 207 14.12 6.31 -0.70
C LEU A 207 13.76 5.86 0.71
N SER A 208 13.32 6.82 1.52
CA SER A 208 12.76 6.57 2.85
C SER A 208 11.72 7.64 3.15
N GLN A 209 10.53 7.24 3.51
CA GLN A 209 9.42 8.13 3.87
C GLN A 209 8.58 7.50 4.99
N PRO A 210 9.09 7.48 6.23
CA PRO A 210 8.41 6.80 7.34
C PRO A 210 7.08 7.46 7.74
N LYS A 211 6.86 8.71 7.32
CA LYS A 211 5.62 9.46 7.59
C LYS A 211 5.02 9.96 6.29
N ALA A 212 3.70 10.00 6.24
CA ALA A 212 2.96 10.55 5.12
C ALA A 212 3.36 12.00 4.85
N LYS A 213 3.60 12.33 3.58
CA LYS A 213 3.73 13.69 3.09
C LYS A 213 2.50 14.02 2.27
N TRP A 214 1.74 15.00 2.74
CA TRP A 214 0.53 15.46 2.09
C TRP A 214 0.83 16.58 1.11
N ASN A 215 0.39 16.42 -0.14
CA ASN A 215 0.48 17.48 -1.15
C ASN A 215 -0.76 18.37 -1.03
N TYR A 216 -0.77 19.25 -0.04
CA TYR A 216 -1.85 20.19 0.10
C TYR A 216 -1.96 21.10 -1.13
N PRO A 217 -3.19 21.32 -1.65
CA PRO A 217 -3.40 22.31 -2.68
C PRO A 217 -2.87 23.66 -2.20
N MET A 218 -2.26 24.44 -3.07
CA MET A 218 -1.74 25.77 -2.69
C MET A 218 -2.88 26.63 -2.14
N ASN A 219 -2.66 27.24 -0.97
CA ASN A 219 -3.64 28.08 -0.27
C ASN A 219 -3.99 29.40 -1.00
N GLU A 220 -3.51 29.60 -2.23
CA GLU A 220 -3.64 30.83 -3.00
C GLU A 220 -4.98 30.96 -3.72
N LEU A 221 -5.78 29.92 -3.76
CA LEU A 221 -7.09 29.98 -4.39
C LEU A 221 -8.13 30.51 -3.41
N VAL A 222 -8.53 31.76 -3.60
CA VAL A 222 -9.63 32.38 -2.85
C VAL A 222 -10.88 31.51 -2.98
N GLY A 223 -11.41 31.06 -1.85
CA GLY A 223 -12.62 30.23 -1.83
C GLY A 223 -12.36 28.71 -1.79
N MET A 224 -11.16 28.27 -1.51
CA MET A 224 -10.86 26.87 -1.21
C MET A 224 -10.92 26.62 0.30
N ASN A 225 -11.53 25.52 0.70
CA ASN A 225 -11.53 25.05 2.08
C ASN A 225 -10.80 23.70 2.17
N ILE A 226 -9.79 23.62 3.05
CA ILE A 226 -9.04 22.37 3.30
C ILE A 226 -9.42 21.85 4.67
N ILE A 227 -10.06 20.68 4.67
CA ILE A 227 -10.44 19.96 5.88
C ILE A 227 -9.35 18.94 6.16
N ARG A 228 -8.62 19.14 7.25
CA ARG A 228 -7.63 18.15 7.72
C ARG A 228 -8.32 17.06 8.50
N VAL A 229 -7.98 15.83 8.21
CA VAL A 229 -8.50 14.64 8.86
C VAL A 229 -7.35 13.95 9.58
N ASP A 230 -7.51 13.71 10.87
CA ASP A 230 -6.57 12.91 11.66
C ASP A 230 -7.31 12.31 12.86
N ASN A 231 -7.72 11.05 12.73
CA ASN A 231 -8.44 10.31 13.74
C ASN A 231 -7.98 8.84 13.79
N SER A 232 -8.69 7.97 14.49
CA SER A 232 -8.30 6.57 14.66
C SER A 232 -8.36 5.74 13.37
N LEU A 233 -9.14 6.15 12.37
CA LEU A 233 -9.32 5.44 11.11
C LEU A 233 -8.60 6.09 9.95
N LEU A 234 -8.72 7.41 9.82
CA LEU A 234 -8.25 8.19 8.67
C LEU A 234 -7.24 9.25 9.06
N GLU A 235 -6.34 9.55 8.14
CA GLU A 235 -5.50 10.74 8.13
C GLU A 235 -5.42 11.33 6.72
N GLY A 236 -5.14 12.62 6.61
CA GLY A 236 -5.00 13.31 5.33
C GLY A 236 -5.82 14.58 5.23
N TYR A 237 -6.39 14.82 4.06
CA TYR A 237 -7.23 16.00 3.83
C TYR A 237 -8.30 15.78 2.77
N VAL A 238 -9.35 16.59 2.88
CA VAL A 238 -10.34 16.84 1.82
C VAL A 238 -10.29 18.32 1.48
N ALA A 239 -10.15 18.66 0.21
CA ALA A 239 -10.18 20.02 -0.29
C ALA A 239 -11.48 20.25 -1.07
N ILE A 240 -12.15 21.37 -0.78
CA ILE A 240 -13.40 21.80 -1.41
C ILE A 240 -13.11 23.06 -2.18
N TYR A 241 -13.37 23.06 -3.47
CA TYR A 241 -13.09 24.17 -4.36
C TYR A 241 -14.37 24.98 -4.64
N HIS A 242 -14.22 26.29 -4.71
CA HIS A 242 -15.30 27.12 -5.21
C HIS A 242 -15.59 26.82 -6.70
N PRO A 243 -16.86 26.71 -7.14
CA PRO A 243 -17.21 26.38 -8.53
C PRO A 243 -16.59 27.28 -9.61
N LYS A 244 -16.18 28.52 -9.26
CA LYS A 244 -15.50 29.44 -10.17
C LYS A 244 -14.05 29.04 -10.50
N HIS A 245 -13.46 28.14 -9.71
CA HIS A 245 -12.07 27.69 -9.87
C HIS A 245 -11.97 26.37 -10.63
N LYS A 246 -12.81 26.15 -11.63
CA LYS A 246 -12.75 24.96 -12.50
C LYS A 246 -11.38 24.90 -13.18
N GLY A 247 -10.68 23.77 -13.03
CA GLY A 247 -9.42 23.51 -13.71
C GLY A 247 -8.17 23.39 -12.82
N TYR A 248 -8.26 23.64 -11.52
CA TYR A 248 -7.15 23.50 -10.59
C TYR A 248 -7.30 22.21 -9.74
N PHE A 249 -7.52 21.06 -10.42
CA PHE A 249 -7.79 19.83 -9.70
C PHE A 249 -6.49 19.12 -9.31
N HIS A 250 -6.34 18.90 -8.02
CA HIS A 250 -5.42 17.87 -7.54
C HIS A 250 -6.10 16.50 -7.70
N LYS A 251 -5.33 15.52 -8.18
CA LYS A 251 -5.80 14.15 -8.31
C LYS A 251 -6.18 13.62 -6.92
N SER A 252 -7.41 13.11 -6.80
CA SER A 252 -7.84 12.44 -5.57
C SER A 252 -7.14 11.11 -5.42
N THR A 253 -6.68 10.80 -4.20
CA THR A 253 -6.00 9.54 -3.90
C THR A 253 -6.46 8.97 -2.57
N LEU A 254 -6.73 7.68 -2.56
CA LEU A 254 -7.04 6.91 -1.36
C LEU A 254 -5.94 5.87 -1.14
N TYR A 255 -5.39 5.89 0.05
CA TYR A 255 -4.39 4.92 0.51
C TYR A 255 -4.96 4.10 1.65
N GLN A 256 -4.44 2.89 1.82
CA GLN A 256 -4.65 2.06 3.00
C GLN A 256 -3.30 1.58 3.51
N GLN A 257 -3.02 1.84 4.79
CA GLN A 257 -1.71 1.56 5.39
C GLN A 257 -0.54 2.16 4.60
N GLY A 258 -0.75 3.34 3.98
CA GLY A 258 0.25 4.01 3.16
C GLY A 258 0.40 3.49 1.74
N VAL A 259 -0.39 2.50 1.31
CA VAL A 259 -0.37 1.93 -0.06
C VAL A 259 -1.57 2.42 -0.85
N LEU A 260 -1.35 2.85 -2.08
CA LEU A 260 -2.41 3.36 -2.97
C LEU A 260 -3.46 2.28 -3.23
N VAL A 261 -4.70 2.59 -2.88
CA VAL A 261 -5.89 1.80 -3.18
C VAL A 261 -6.49 2.25 -4.51
N SER A 262 -6.68 3.57 -4.67
CA SER A 262 -7.25 4.15 -5.87
C SER A 262 -6.81 5.60 -6.02
N ASP A 263 -6.62 5.99 -7.25
CA ASP A 263 -6.44 7.38 -7.68
C ASP A 263 -7.63 7.87 -8.53
N ALA A 264 -8.73 7.12 -8.51
CA ALA A 264 -9.99 7.46 -9.15
C ALA A 264 -10.84 8.31 -8.21
N THR A 265 -11.42 9.37 -8.74
CA THR A 265 -12.27 10.31 -7.99
C THR A 265 -13.61 9.71 -7.59
N ASP A 266 -14.06 8.69 -8.30
CA ASP A 266 -15.35 8.03 -8.14
C ASP A 266 -15.42 6.99 -7.01
N ILE A 267 -14.26 6.59 -6.43
CA ILE A 267 -14.25 5.58 -5.37
C ILE A 267 -15.15 5.95 -4.18
N LEU A 268 -15.32 7.25 -3.93
CA LEU A 268 -16.23 7.74 -2.89
C LEU A 268 -17.69 7.72 -3.32
N GLY A 269 -18.01 7.37 -4.56
CA GLY A 269 -19.37 7.38 -5.09
C GLY A 269 -19.99 8.78 -5.16
N LEU A 270 -19.16 9.80 -5.34
CA LEU A 270 -19.62 11.17 -5.57
C LEU A 270 -20.17 11.31 -6.97
N ALA A 271 -21.24 12.07 -7.15
CA ALA A 271 -21.75 12.39 -8.47
C ALA A 271 -20.71 13.14 -9.31
N PRO A 272 -20.71 12.98 -10.65
CA PRO A 272 -19.74 13.64 -11.53
C PRO A 272 -19.70 15.17 -11.35
N SER A 273 -20.81 15.81 -11.07
CA SER A 273 -20.91 17.26 -10.80
C SER A 273 -20.21 17.69 -9.50
N TRP A 274 -20.01 16.77 -8.57
CA TRP A 274 -19.29 17.01 -7.31
C TRP A 274 -17.80 16.72 -7.42
N ILE A 275 -17.40 15.76 -8.25
CA ILE A 275 -16.02 15.36 -8.46
C ILE A 275 -15.16 16.59 -8.83
N ASP A 276 -15.73 17.49 -9.64
CA ASP A 276 -15.07 18.72 -10.07
C ASP A 276 -14.83 19.75 -8.96
N ASN A 277 -15.42 19.58 -7.79
CA ASN A 277 -15.35 20.53 -6.69
C ASN A 277 -14.63 19.98 -5.46
N PHE A 278 -14.19 18.72 -5.53
CA PHE A 278 -13.49 18.04 -4.44
C PHE A 278 -12.19 17.41 -4.93
N SER A 279 -11.17 17.48 -4.09
CA SER A 279 -10.06 16.56 -4.16
C SER A 279 -9.73 16.08 -2.75
N TYR A 280 -9.09 14.94 -2.65
CA TYR A 280 -8.69 14.40 -1.37
C TYR A 280 -7.39 13.63 -1.49
N GLN A 281 -6.62 13.62 -0.42
CA GLN A 281 -5.61 12.62 -0.15
C GLN A 281 -5.90 12.05 1.23
N LEU A 282 -6.32 10.81 1.27
CA LEU A 282 -6.71 10.13 2.50
C LEU A 282 -5.96 8.81 2.63
N ASN A 283 -5.53 8.50 3.85
CA ASN A 283 -4.93 7.22 4.20
C ASN A 283 -5.75 6.57 5.31
N ILE A 284 -6.19 5.35 5.06
CA ILE A 284 -6.81 4.50 6.06
C ILE A 284 -5.66 3.87 6.86
N LYS A 285 -5.56 4.21 8.15
CA LYS A 285 -4.42 3.86 9.01
C LYS A 285 -4.26 2.37 9.29
N LYS A 286 -5.33 1.60 9.12
CA LYS A 286 -5.37 0.14 9.33
C LYS A 286 -6.01 -0.55 8.13
N ARG A 287 -5.93 -1.87 8.06
CA ARG A 287 -6.67 -2.62 7.06
C ARG A 287 -8.17 -2.50 7.33
N PHE A 288 -8.87 -1.92 6.38
CA PHE A 288 -10.30 -1.68 6.48
C PHE A 288 -11.03 -2.17 5.22
N LEU A 289 -10.59 -1.72 4.04
CA LEU A 289 -11.19 -2.08 2.76
C LEU A 289 -10.68 -3.45 2.28
N ASN A 290 -11.56 -4.17 1.62
CA ASN A 290 -11.17 -5.29 0.78
C ASN A 290 -10.72 -4.73 -0.58
N ILE A 291 -9.43 -4.83 -0.85
CA ILE A 291 -8.85 -4.34 -2.09
C ILE A 291 -9.20 -5.33 -3.22
N SER A 292 -9.45 -4.84 -4.43
CA SER A 292 -9.65 -5.69 -5.61
C SER A 292 -8.39 -6.53 -5.91
N ILE A 293 -8.59 -7.67 -6.56
CA ILE A 293 -7.48 -8.56 -6.93
C ILE A 293 -6.45 -7.83 -7.82
N SER A 294 -6.91 -6.98 -8.74
CA SER A 294 -6.06 -6.11 -9.59
C SER A 294 -5.37 -4.99 -8.82
N ARG A 295 -5.80 -4.74 -7.57
CA ARG A 295 -5.35 -3.63 -6.72
C ARG A 295 -5.45 -2.25 -7.37
N ASP A 296 -6.44 -2.07 -8.22
CA ASP A 296 -6.80 -0.81 -8.88
C ASP A 296 -8.03 -0.14 -8.24
N GLY A 297 -8.54 -0.72 -7.16
CA GLY A 297 -9.67 -0.21 -6.40
C GLY A 297 -10.03 -1.07 -5.20
N ALA A 298 -11.11 -0.70 -4.53
CA ALA A 298 -11.72 -1.47 -3.45
C ALA A 298 -12.89 -2.30 -3.98
N ALA A 299 -13.15 -3.44 -3.34
CA ALA A 299 -14.35 -4.21 -3.59
C ALA A 299 -15.59 -3.38 -3.20
N PHE A 300 -16.65 -3.49 -4.01
CA PHE A 300 -17.93 -2.84 -3.66
C PHE A 300 -18.65 -3.71 -2.63
N ASP A 301 -18.40 -3.43 -1.35
CA ASP A 301 -18.95 -4.16 -0.22
C ASP A 301 -19.39 -3.21 0.90
N GLU A 302 -19.87 -3.78 2.01
CA GLU A 302 -20.35 -3.02 3.18
C GLU A 302 -19.26 -2.10 3.75
N LYS A 303 -18.00 -2.50 3.71
CA LYS A 303 -16.87 -1.69 4.22
C LYS A 303 -16.62 -0.46 3.37
N LEU A 304 -16.72 -0.56 2.06
CA LEU A 304 -16.62 0.60 1.18
C LEU A 304 -17.80 1.55 1.41
N ILE A 305 -19.01 1.02 1.60
CA ILE A 305 -20.20 1.82 1.93
C ILE A 305 -20.00 2.53 3.28
N GLU A 306 -19.53 1.84 4.30
CA GLU A 306 -19.21 2.42 5.62
C GLU A 306 -18.17 3.54 5.50
N LEU A 307 -17.09 3.32 4.73
CA LEU A 307 -16.08 4.35 4.49
C LEU A 307 -16.66 5.59 3.80
N ARG A 308 -17.47 5.38 2.77
CA ARG A 308 -18.19 6.47 2.07
C ARG A 308 -19.05 7.27 3.02
N GLN A 309 -19.79 6.59 3.89
CA GLN A 309 -20.60 7.20 4.93
C GLN A 309 -19.76 8.01 5.90
N TYR A 310 -18.68 7.48 6.35
CA TYR A 310 -17.79 8.16 7.27
C TYR A 310 -17.15 9.42 6.68
N ILE A 311 -16.64 9.33 5.45
CA ILE A 311 -16.06 10.50 4.75
C ILE A 311 -17.16 11.54 4.44
N GLY A 312 -18.36 11.10 4.04
CA GLY A 312 -19.49 11.98 3.84
C GLY A 312 -19.85 12.79 5.08
N GLN A 313 -19.85 12.15 6.26
CA GLN A 313 -20.08 12.86 7.52
C GLN A 313 -19.01 13.90 7.82
N ILE A 314 -17.72 13.59 7.58
CA ILE A 314 -16.63 14.55 7.74
C ILE A 314 -16.86 15.79 6.84
N ILE A 315 -17.29 15.56 5.59
CA ILE A 315 -17.57 16.66 4.65
C ILE A 315 -18.76 17.50 5.15
N ILE A 316 -19.85 16.86 5.59
CA ILE A 316 -21.03 17.55 6.13
C ILE A 316 -20.67 18.40 7.36
N ASP A 317 -19.94 17.81 8.31
CA ASP A 317 -19.55 18.50 9.54
C ASP A 317 -18.66 19.72 9.24
N ALA A 318 -17.78 19.60 8.26
CA ALA A 318 -16.91 20.70 7.85
C ALA A 318 -17.69 21.84 7.16
N PHE A 319 -18.69 21.52 6.36
CA PHE A 319 -19.60 22.53 5.78
C PHE A 319 -20.39 23.24 6.88
N GLY A 320 -20.87 22.52 7.89
CA GLY A 320 -21.59 23.11 9.02
C GLY A 320 -20.75 24.08 9.87
N GLN A 321 -19.43 23.94 9.85
CA GLN A 321 -18.51 24.81 10.60
C GLN A 321 -18.04 26.06 9.83
N SER A 322 -18.29 26.17 8.53
CA SER A 322 -17.83 27.27 7.69
C SER A 322 -18.96 27.91 6.88
N PRO A 323 -19.81 28.70 7.53
CA PRO A 323 -21.01 29.28 6.90
C PRO A 323 -20.73 30.17 5.69
N LEU A 324 -19.61 30.92 5.69
CA LEU A 324 -19.23 31.79 4.59
C LEU A 324 -18.90 31.04 3.30
N THR A 325 -18.17 29.95 3.40
CA THR A 325 -17.81 29.12 2.24
C THR A 325 -19.05 28.41 1.68
N LEU A 326 -19.94 28.03 2.55
CA LEU A 326 -21.21 27.41 2.19
C LEU A 326 -22.14 28.40 1.47
N GLY A 327 -22.29 29.61 1.98
CA GLY A 327 -23.12 30.65 1.36
C GLY A 327 -22.63 31.01 -0.05
N GLN A 328 -21.33 31.13 -0.28
CA GLN A 328 -20.74 31.38 -1.61
C GLN A 328 -20.96 30.16 -2.55
N TYR A 329 -20.77 28.96 -2.05
CA TYR A 329 -21.01 27.74 -2.82
C TYR A 329 -22.49 27.60 -3.23
N LEU A 330 -23.41 27.91 -2.31
CA LEU A 330 -24.84 27.88 -2.54
C LEU A 330 -25.32 28.94 -3.53
N SER A 331 -24.74 30.12 -3.54
CA SER A 331 -25.19 31.21 -4.43
C SER A 331 -24.92 30.93 -5.91
N ASP A 332 -23.80 30.27 -6.22
CA ASP A 332 -23.33 30.10 -7.60
C ASP A 332 -23.59 28.72 -8.22
N GLY A 333 -23.68 27.66 -7.43
CA GLY A 333 -23.79 26.27 -7.91
C GLY A 333 -25.16 25.60 -7.77
N ARG A 334 -26.03 26.23 -7.11
CA ARG A 334 -27.23 25.70 -6.51
C ARG A 334 -28.27 25.04 -7.39
N LYS A 335 -28.66 25.71 -8.47
CA LYS A 335 -29.69 25.18 -9.40
C LYS A 335 -29.22 23.90 -10.08
N ARG A 336 -27.92 23.74 -10.28
CA ARG A 336 -27.32 22.54 -10.86
C ARG A 336 -27.30 21.35 -9.89
N LEU A 337 -26.91 21.58 -8.64
CA LEU A 337 -26.75 20.51 -7.63
C LEU A 337 -28.10 19.81 -7.29
N VAL A 338 -29.18 20.55 -7.21
CA VAL A 338 -30.49 20.01 -6.81
C VAL A 338 -31.21 19.29 -7.96
N CYS A 339 -30.96 19.68 -9.21
CA CYS A 339 -31.70 19.17 -10.38
C CYS A 339 -31.04 17.96 -11.06
N GLU A 340 -29.72 17.69 -10.84
CA GLU A 340 -28.99 16.60 -11.50
C GLU A 340 -28.83 15.35 -10.61
N TYR A 341 -29.42 15.34 -9.42
CA TYR A 341 -29.22 14.31 -8.44
C TYR A 341 -30.41 13.37 -8.29
N GLU A 342 -30.42 12.26 -9.03
CA GLU A 342 -31.09 11.03 -8.62
C GLU A 342 -30.13 10.25 -7.77
N ALA A 343 -30.42 10.20 -6.47
CA ALA A 343 -29.49 9.71 -5.47
C ALA A 343 -29.36 8.18 -5.51
N GLU A 344 -28.35 7.68 -6.17
CA GLU A 344 -27.85 6.33 -5.91
C GLU A 344 -27.10 6.23 -4.57
N ASN A 345 -26.82 7.36 -3.91
CA ASN A 345 -26.07 7.40 -2.67
C ASN A 345 -26.77 8.27 -1.61
N GLU A 346 -27.30 7.63 -0.57
CA GLU A 346 -28.02 8.23 0.55
C GLU A 346 -27.27 9.37 1.26
N LEU A 347 -25.94 9.35 1.22
CA LEU A 347 -25.09 10.34 1.87
C LEU A 347 -25.03 11.66 1.15
N VAL A 348 -24.91 11.60 -0.16
CA VAL A 348 -24.91 12.82 -0.95
C VAL A 348 -26.32 13.42 -0.93
N SER A 349 -27.34 12.57 -0.85
CA SER A 349 -28.71 13.02 -0.55
C SER A 349 -28.78 13.75 0.80
N ARG A 350 -28.14 13.26 1.85
CA ARG A 350 -28.05 13.94 3.14
C ARG A 350 -27.23 15.23 3.08
N ALA A 351 -26.11 15.25 2.38
CA ALA A 351 -25.32 16.46 2.18
C ALA A 351 -26.12 17.53 1.42
N VAL A 352 -26.85 17.15 0.39
CA VAL A 352 -27.76 18.05 -0.36
C VAL A 352 -28.90 18.53 0.53
N GLN A 353 -29.51 17.69 1.34
CA GLN A 353 -30.55 18.07 2.30
C GLN A 353 -30.02 19.05 3.35
N VAL A 354 -28.82 18.86 3.89
CA VAL A 354 -28.19 19.82 4.79
C VAL A 354 -27.93 21.16 4.10
N LEU A 355 -27.46 21.14 2.86
CA LEU A 355 -27.26 22.33 2.05
C LEU A 355 -28.58 23.09 1.77
N VAL A 356 -29.67 22.41 1.49
CA VAL A 356 -30.97 22.96 1.31
C VAL A 356 -31.54 23.56 2.62
N TYR A 357 -31.41 22.80 3.72
CA TYR A 357 -31.88 23.21 5.06
C TYR A 357 -31.18 24.47 5.58
N ILE A 358 -29.87 24.59 5.40
CA ILE A 358 -29.13 25.80 5.82
C ILE A 358 -29.60 27.03 5.06
N LYS A 359 -30.00 26.90 3.80
CA LYS A 359 -30.50 28.04 3.02
C LYS A 359 -31.89 28.51 3.41
N GLU A 360 -32.75 27.58 3.73
CA GLU A 360 -34.12 27.97 4.17
C GLU A 360 -34.05 28.80 5.45
N ARG A 361 -33.01 28.56 6.30
CA ARG A 361 -32.76 29.39 7.52
C ARG A 361 -32.09 30.73 7.27
N GLU A 362 -31.31 30.90 6.18
CA GLU A 362 -30.70 32.17 5.83
C GLU A 362 -31.69 33.16 5.14
N VAL A 363 -32.88 32.70 4.78
CA VAL A 363 -33.90 33.48 4.10
C VAL A 363 -34.98 33.95 5.07
N GLU A 364 -35.03 33.44 6.31
CA GLU A 364 -35.80 33.95 7.43
C GLU A 364 -34.96 34.99 8.24
#